data_a6e4ac3c28596333416ced7212f2cb41
#
_entry.id   a6e4ac3c28596333416ced7212f2cb41
#
_cell.length_a   1.000
_cell.length_b   1.000
_cell.length_c   1.000
_cell.angle_alpha   90.00
_cell.angle_beta   90.00
_cell.angle_gamma   90.00
#
_symmetry.space_group_name_H-M   'P 1'
#
loop_
_entity.id
_entity.type
_entity.pdbx_description
1 polymer ?
#
loop_
_entity_poly.entity_id
_entity_poly.type
_entity_poly.pdbx_seq_one_letter_code
_entity_poly.pdbx_strand_id
1 'polypeptide(L)'
;MARPPYRAEQRNQIFACFINAASELMENEGMESLTLRRVAKRAGYNSATLYNYFKDLDHLTVYASMKYFEDYNRNLARYLADEQDAFQRFLFMWRFFCASAFRHPHAYYNLFYGKYSGELTEIIHAYYEVFPEELGELDDSVLEMLTCGSLVERNWQMLQ
;
A
#
# COMPACT_ATOMS: atom_id res chain seq x y z
N MET A 1 -27.71 11.29 -4.05
CA MET A 1 -27.10 12.61 -3.79
C MET A 1 -25.58 12.43 -3.76
N ALA A 2 -24.86 13.04 -4.68
CA ALA A 2 -23.40 13.07 -4.62
C ALA A 2 -22.96 13.82 -3.35
N ARG A 3 -22.05 13.21 -2.55
CA ARG A 3 -21.44 13.89 -1.39
C ARG A 3 -20.66 15.12 -1.88
N PRO A 4 -20.77 16.26 -1.19
CA PRO A 4 -20.00 17.46 -1.57
C PRO A 4 -18.51 17.13 -1.62
N PRO A 5 -17.75 17.61 -2.62
CA PRO A 5 -16.30 17.31 -2.79
C PRO A 5 -15.48 17.60 -1.53
N TYR A 6 -15.78 18.67 -0.80
CA TYR A 6 -15.14 19.03 0.45
C TYR A 6 -15.19 17.93 1.54
N ARG A 7 -16.31 17.18 1.64
CA ARG A 7 -16.43 16.08 2.61
C ARG A 7 -15.60 14.85 2.21
N ALA A 8 -15.43 14.61 0.91
CA ALA A 8 -14.61 13.51 0.43
C ALA A 8 -13.12 13.79 0.70
N GLU A 9 -12.66 14.99 0.38
CA GLU A 9 -11.29 15.43 0.64
C GLU A 9 -10.92 15.37 2.13
N GLN A 10 -11.77 15.92 3.00
CA GLN A 10 -11.57 15.83 4.44
C GLN A 10 -11.53 14.38 4.94
N ARG A 11 -12.36 13.50 4.38
CA ARG A 11 -12.34 12.07 4.71
C ARG A 11 -11.00 11.43 4.32
N ASN A 12 -10.50 11.73 3.13
CA ASN A 12 -9.22 11.23 2.64
C ASN A 12 -8.05 11.74 3.50
N GLN A 13 -8.08 13.01 3.92
CA GLN A 13 -7.08 13.56 4.83
C GLN A 13 -7.04 12.83 6.18
N ILE A 14 -8.20 12.56 6.79
CA ILE A 14 -8.27 11.82 8.06
C ILE A 14 -7.80 10.36 7.87
N PHE A 15 -8.20 9.73 6.77
CA PHE A 15 -7.75 8.39 6.41
C PHE A 15 -6.21 8.34 6.28
N ALA A 16 -5.62 9.30 5.56
CA ALA A 16 -4.18 9.44 5.43
C ALA A 16 -3.48 9.64 6.79
N CYS A 17 -4.04 10.46 7.69
CA CYS A 17 -3.49 10.66 9.01
C CYS A 17 -3.38 9.36 9.81
N PHE A 18 -4.38 8.49 9.75
CA PHE A 18 -4.33 7.20 10.44
C PHE A 18 -3.30 6.25 9.84
N ILE A 19 -3.23 6.17 8.51
CA ILE A 19 -2.25 5.31 7.81
C ILE A 19 -0.82 5.77 8.12
N ASN A 20 -0.54 7.07 8.02
CA ASN A 20 0.77 7.63 8.32
C ASN A 20 1.16 7.40 9.78
N ALA A 21 0.24 7.63 10.73
CA ALA A 21 0.49 7.36 12.14
C ALA A 21 0.77 5.88 12.43
N ALA A 22 0.06 4.97 11.75
CA ALA A 22 0.30 3.54 11.88
C ALA A 22 1.66 3.14 11.30
N SER A 23 2.00 3.61 10.09
CA SER A 23 3.28 3.36 9.46
C SER A 23 4.45 3.87 10.30
N GLU A 24 4.38 5.09 10.83
CA GLU A 24 5.41 5.63 11.73
C GLU A 24 5.61 4.78 12.98
N LEU A 25 4.53 4.27 13.59
CA LEU A 25 4.63 3.38 14.75
C LEU A 25 5.27 2.05 14.36
N MET A 26 4.91 1.47 13.20
CA MET A 26 5.51 0.23 12.69
C MET A 26 7.00 0.37 12.44
N GLU A 27 7.43 1.49 11.84
CA GLU A 27 8.84 1.76 11.53
C GLU A 27 9.69 1.97 12.80
N ASN A 28 9.17 2.71 13.76
CA ASN A 28 9.93 3.09 14.96
C ASN A 28 9.92 2.03 16.06
N GLU A 29 8.85 1.25 16.16
CA GLU A 29 8.62 0.39 17.32
C GLU A 29 8.23 -1.06 16.96
N GLY A 30 8.13 -1.36 15.66
CA GLY A 30 7.71 -2.66 15.15
C GLY A 30 6.19 -2.84 15.05
N MET A 31 5.78 -3.82 14.25
CA MET A 31 4.37 -4.09 13.97
C MET A 31 3.59 -4.52 15.23
N GLU A 32 4.24 -5.22 16.15
CA GLU A 32 3.64 -5.68 17.42
C GLU A 32 3.24 -4.52 18.34
N SER A 33 3.81 -3.33 18.11
CA SER A 33 3.49 -2.14 18.90
C SER A 33 2.14 -1.52 18.56
N LEU A 34 1.54 -1.89 17.40
CA LEU A 34 0.30 -1.31 16.93
C LEU A 34 -0.89 -1.69 17.81
N THR A 35 -1.63 -0.66 18.19
CA THR A 35 -2.99 -0.78 18.71
C THR A 35 -3.82 0.36 18.19
N LEU A 36 -5.12 0.15 17.99
CA LEU A 36 -6.01 1.20 17.48
C LEU A 36 -5.98 2.45 18.36
N ARG A 37 -5.83 2.29 19.68
CA ARG A 37 -5.73 3.41 20.63
C ARG A 37 -4.45 4.23 20.44
N ARG A 38 -3.31 3.57 20.21
CA ARG A 38 -2.02 4.24 19.99
C ARG A 38 -2.02 5.01 18.68
N VAL A 39 -2.53 4.36 17.59
CA VAL A 39 -2.65 5.00 16.29
C VAL A 39 -3.58 6.21 16.36
N ALA A 40 -4.77 6.08 16.94
CA ALA A 40 -5.70 7.20 17.10
C ALA A 40 -5.06 8.36 17.85
N LYS A 41 -4.38 8.09 18.97
CA LYS A 41 -3.66 9.10 19.75
C LYS A 41 -2.55 9.78 18.92
N ARG A 42 -1.76 9.00 18.17
CA ARG A 42 -0.69 9.53 17.31
C ARG A 42 -1.23 10.40 16.19
N ALA A 43 -2.34 10.00 15.59
CA ALA A 43 -3.02 10.76 14.53
C ALA A 43 -3.78 12.01 15.04
N GLY A 44 -3.89 12.20 16.35
CA GLY A 44 -4.62 13.34 16.95
C GLY A 44 -6.14 13.15 16.99
N TYR A 45 -6.62 11.91 16.93
CA TYR A 45 -8.04 11.55 16.96
C TYR A 45 -8.38 10.60 18.09
N ASN A 46 -9.68 10.40 18.33
CA ASN A 46 -10.14 9.35 19.24
C ASN A 46 -10.35 8.02 18.50
N SER A 47 -10.38 6.91 19.25
CA SER A 47 -10.56 5.58 18.67
C SER A 47 -11.90 5.39 17.98
N ALA A 48 -12.98 6.09 18.42
CA ALA A 48 -14.28 6.02 17.76
C ALA A 48 -14.23 6.57 16.34
N THR A 49 -13.45 7.65 16.12
CA THR A 49 -13.24 8.19 14.76
C THR A 49 -12.54 7.17 13.87
N LEU A 50 -11.54 6.44 14.39
CA LEU A 50 -10.79 5.44 13.63
C LEU A 50 -11.71 4.30 13.12
N TYR A 51 -12.64 3.83 13.93
CA TYR A 51 -13.62 2.79 13.53
C TYR A 51 -14.56 3.21 12.38
N ASN A 52 -14.65 4.49 12.05
CA ASN A 52 -15.38 4.94 10.85
C ASN A 52 -14.62 4.69 9.54
N TYR A 53 -13.32 4.35 9.64
CA TYR A 53 -12.42 4.17 8.49
C TYR A 53 -11.93 2.73 8.36
N PHE A 54 -11.68 2.05 9.48
CA PHE A 54 -11.07 0.72 9.50
C PHE A 54 -11.92 -0.25 10.28
N LYS A 55 -12.10 -1.45 9.74
CA LYS A 55 -12.93 -2.52 10.34
C LYS A 55 -12.33 -2.99 11.68
N ASP A 56 -11.00 -3.14 11.72
CA ASP A 56 -10.22 -3.58 12.87
C ASP A 56 -8.75 -3.20 12.72
N LEU A 57 -7.89 -3.68 13.63
CA LEU A 57 -6.45 -3.43 13.60
C LEU A 57 -5.79 -4.05 12.35
N ASP A 58 -6.18 -5.26 11.95
CA ASP A 58 -5.61 -5.92 10.77
C ASP A 58 -5.93 -5.13 9.49
N HIS A 59 -7.14 -4.57 9.38
CA HIS A 59 -7.54 -3.72 8.27
C HIS A 59 -6.71 -2.42 8.20
N LEU A 60 -6.42 -1.79 9.34
CA LEU A 60 -5.52 -0.65 9.40
C LEU A 60 -4.09 -1.05 9.03
N THR A 61 -3.63 -2.20 9.55
CA THR A 61 -2.26 -2.68 9.35
C THR A 61 -1.99 -3.00 7.89
N VAL A 62 -2.95 -3.57 7.13
CA VAL A 62 -2.77 -3.82 5.71
C VAL A 62 -2.61 -2.53 4.91
N TYR A 63 -3.39 -1.48 5.23
CA TYR A 63 -3.20 -0.16 4.61
C TYR A 63 -1.86 0.47 4.98
N ALA A 64 -1.44 0.40 6.24
CA ALA A 64 -0.13 0.92 6.65
C ALA A 64 1.03 0.15 6.00
N SER A 65 0.86 -1.15 5.72
CA SER A 65 1.84 -1.98 5.02
C SER A 65 2.03 -1.56 3.56
N MET A 66 1.06 -0.88 2.95
CA MET A 66 1.20 -0.32 1.59
C MET A 66 2.34 0.70 1.47
N LYS A 67 2.70 1.40 2.57
CA LYS A 67 3.83 2.35 2.59
C LYS A 67 5.15 1.70 2.17
N TYR A 68 5.33 0.41 2.43
CA TYR A 68 6.54 -0.32 2.03
C TYR A 68 6.64 -0.57 0.52
N PHE A 69 5.56 -0.32 -0.25
CA PHE A 69 5.60 -0.34 -1.70
C PHE A 69 6.15 0.95 -2.32
N GLU A 70 6.20 2.07 -1.61
CA GLU A 70 6.68 3.34 -2.16
C GLU A 70 8.09 3.20 -2.74
N ASP A 71 9.03 2.65 -1.97
CA ASP A 71 10.40 2.44 -2.44
C ASP A 71 10.48 1.44 -3.61
N TYR A 72 9.65 0.39 -3.57
CA TYR A 72 9.53 -0.58 -4.65
C TYR A 72 9.04 0.09 -5.94
N ASN A 73 7.95 0.85 -5.88
CA ASN A 73 7.38 1.57 -7.03
C ASN A 73 8.37 2.58 -7.61
N ARG A 74 9.02 3.37 -6.75
CA ARG A 74 10.03 4.36 -7.17
C ARG A 74 11.21 3.71 -7.89
N ASN A 75 11.68 2.58 -7.40
CA ASN A 75 12.74 1.83 -8.04
C ASN A 75 12.30 1.25 -9.39
N LEU A 76 11.08 0.70 -9.49
CA LEU A 76 10.52 0.24 -10.75
C LEU A 76 10.45 1.37 -11.77
N ALA A 77 9.84 2.51 -11.43
CA ALA A 77 9.73 3.66 -12.32
C ALA A 77 11.11 4.06 -12.87
N ARG A 78 12.11 4.14 -12.00
CA ARG A 78 13.47 4.53 -12.38
C ARG A 78 14.17 3.54 -13.32
N TYR A 79 14.02 2.23 -13.07
CA TYR A 79 14.76 1.21 -13.82
C TYR A 79 14.03 0.73 -15.06
N LEU A 80 12.71 0.84 -15.12
CA LEU A 80 11.93 0.43 -16.29
C LEU A 80 11.80 1.54 -17.33
N ALA A 81 12.08 2.79 -16.99
CA ALA A 81 11.93 3.93 -17.91
C ALA A 81 12.69 3.76 -19.23
N ASP A 82 13.91 3.22 -19.18
CA ASP A 82 14.80 3.07 -20.34
C ASP A 82 14.96 1.60 -20.80
N GLU A 83 14.37 0.63 -20.08
CA GLU A 83 14.55 -0.79 -20.37
C GLU A 83 13.50 -1.27 -21.39
N GLN A 84 13.96 -1.71 -22.56
CA GLN A 84 13.11 -2.17 -23.67
C GLN A 84 13.03 -3.70 -23.76
N ASP A 85 13.97 -4.42 -23.18
CA ASP A 85 13.98 -5.88 -23.20
C ASP A 85 12.99 -6.45 -22.17
N ALA A 86 11.97 -7.17 -22.64
CA ALA A 86 10.90 -7.70 -21.80
C ALA A 86 11.42 -8.68 -20.74
N PHE A 87 12.47 -9.47 -21.04
CA PHE A 87 13.05 -10.40 -20.10
C PHE A 87 13.81 -9.66 -18.99
N GLN A 88 14.54 -8.60 -19.34
CA GLN A 88 15.21 -7.75 -18.35
C GLN A 88 14.19 -7.03 -17.46
N ARG A 89 13.10 -6.49 -18.04
CA ARG A 89 11.99 -5.89 -17.28
C ARG A 89 11.42 -6.88 -16.26
N PHE A 90 11.13 -8.09 -16.69
CA PHE A 90 10.65 -9.17 -15.80
C PHE A 90 11.63 -9.47 -14.66
N LEU A 91 12.93 -9.62 -14.96
CA LEU A 91 13.96 -9.86 -13.94
C LEU A 91 14.07 -8.72 -12.95
N PHE A 92 14.01 -7.46 -13.40
CA PHE A 92 14.05 -6.29 -12.52
C PHE A 92 12.83 -6.23 -11.61
N MET A 93 11.62 -6.43 -12.12
CA MET A 93 10.40 -6.44 -11.32
C MET A 93 10.49 -7.48 -10.19
N TRP A 94 10.91 -8.69 -10.51
CA TRP A 94 11.09 -9.76 -9.52
C TRP A 94 12.21 -9.45 -8.51
N ARG A 95 13.33 -8.97 -8.99
CA ARG A 95 14.46 -8.60 -8.13
C ARG A 95 14.06 -7.54 -7.09
N PHE A 96 13.40 -6.48 -7.52
CA PHE A 96 12.96 -5.43 -6.61
C PHE A 96 11.85 -5.88 -5.68
N PHE A 97 10.89 -6.67 -6.19
CA PHE A 97 9.85 -7.27 -5.35
C PHE A 97 10.46 -8.14 -4.25
N CYS A 98 11.32 -9.07 -4.58
CA CYS A 98 11.97 -9.94 -3.61
C CYS A 98 12.83 -9.15 -2.62
N ALA A 99 13.61 -8.17 -3.09
CA ALA A 99 14.43 -7.33 -2.24
C ALA A 99 13.59 -6.55 -1.21
N SER A 100 12.47 -5.99 -1.63
CA SER A 100 11.54 -5.30 -0.75
C SER A 100 10.84 -6.27 0.22
N ALA A 101 10.38 -7.43 -0.27
CA ALA A 101 9.73 -8.44 0.54
C ALA A 101 10.66 -9.00 1.63
N PHE A 102 11.93 -9.26 1.31
CA PHE A 102 12.91 -9.72 2.29
C PHE A 102 13.32 -8.64 3.29
N ARG A 103 13.25 -7.38 2.90
CA ARG A 103 13.51 -6.26 3.82
C ARG A 103 12.35 -6.03 4.78
N HIS A 104 11.11 -6.28 4.34
CA HIS A 104 9.88 -6.03 5.09
C HIS A 104 8.95 -7.26 5.13
N PRO A 105 9.42 -8.43 5.61
CA PRO A 105 8.70 -9.70 5.46
C PRO A 105 7.33 -9.71 6.12
N HIS A 106 7.17 -9.07 7.28
CA HIS A 106 5.89 -8.98 7.97
C HIS A 106 4.86 -8.15 7.20
N ALA A 107 5.27 -7.04 6.58
CA ALA A 107 4.40 -6.21 5.76
C ALA A 107 3.93 -6.96 4.52
N TYR A 108 4.83 -7.61 3.79
CA TYR A 108 4.50 -8.41 2.61
C TYR A 108 3.64 -9.63 2.93
N TYR A 109 3.93 -10.31 4.05
CA TYR A 109 3.07 -11.39 4.53
C TYR A 109 1.65 -10.88 4.81
N ASN A 110 1.52 -9.77 5.52
CA ASN A 110 0.22 -9.17 5.84
C ASN A 110 -0.57 -8.76 4.60
N LEU A 111 0.10 -8.19 3.59
CA LEU A 111 -0.52 -7.81 2.32
C LEU A 111 -1.05 -9.03 1.54
N PHE A 112 -0.21 -10.03 1.30
CA PHE A 112 -0.53 -11.11 0.38
C PHE A 112 -1.09 -12.37 1.02
N TYR A 113 -0.94 -12.55 2.32
CA TYR A 113 -1.34 -13.77 3.06
C TYR A 113 -2.10 -13.46 4.36
N GLY A 114 -2.26 -12.19 4.72
CA GLY A 114 -2.99 -11.77 5.91
C GLY A 114 -4.51 -11.88 5.74
N LYS A 115 -5.23 -11.50 6.79
CA LYS A 115 -6.70 -11.58 6.89
C LYS A 115 -7.43 -10.90 5.73
N TYR A 116 -6.89 -9.80 5.22
CA TYR A 116 -7.49 -8.99 4.16
C TYR A 116 -6.85 -9.19 2.78
N SER A 117 -6.03 -10.23 2.60
CA SER A 117 -5.39 -10.51 1.30
C SER A 117 -6.39 -10.77 0.16
N GLY A 118 -7.57 -11.29 0.45
CA GLY A 118 -8.65 -11.45 -0.53
C GLY A 118 -9.30 -10.15 -0.99
N GLU A 119 -9.13 -9.06 -0.24
CA GLU A 119 -9.62 -7.71 -0.56
C GLU A 119 -8.48 -6.78 -1.02
N LEU A 120 -7.28 -7.33 -1.30
CA LEU A 120 -6.08 -6.52 -1.50
C LEU A 120 -6.18 -5.62 -2.73
N THR A 121 -6.83 -6.04 -3.80
CA THR A 121 -7.05 -5.20 -5.00
C THR A 121 -7.82 -3.92 -4.64
N GLU A 122 -8.93 -4.05 -3.93
CA GLU A 122 -9.75 -2.92 -3.50
C GLU A 122 -8.99 -2.01 -2.51
N ILE A 123 -8.19 -2.61 -1.64
CA ILE A 123 -7.34 -1.89 -0.69
C ILE A 123 -6.28 -1.07 -1.43
N ILE A 124 -5.63 -1.64 -2.44
CA ILE A 124 -4.63 -0.96 -3.26
C ILE A 124 -5.26 0.24 -3.99
N HIS A 125 -6.41 0.05 -4.62
CA HIS A 125 -7.11 1.14 -5.28
C HIS A 125 -7.49 2.27 -4.31
N ALA A 126 -8.10 1.93 -3.18
CA ALA A 126 -8.47 2.91 -2.17
C ALA A 126 -7.24 3.64 -1.57
N TYR A 127 -6.11 2.94 -1.44
CA TYR A 127 -4.86 3.53 -0.98
C TYR A 127 -4.32 4.57 -1.96
N TYR A 128 -4.21 4.24 -3.25
CA TYR A 128 -3.67 5.15 -4.25
C TYR A 128 -4.63 6.27 -4.68
N GLU A 129 -5.94 6.19 -4.34
CA GLU A 129 -6.83 7.35 -4.38
C GLU A 129 -6.42 8.43 -3.38
N VAL A 130 -5.75 8.07 -2.29
CA VAL A 130 -5.32 8.98 -1.21
C VAL A 130 -3.84 9.35 -1.33
N PHE A 131 -3.00 8.45 -1.84
CA PHE A 131 -1.56 8.61 -2.01
C PHE A 131 -1.13 8.37 -3.48
N PRO A 132 -1.68 9.12 -4.45
CA PRO A 132 -1.37 8.90 -5.87
C PRO A 132 0.10 9.13 -6.21
N GLU A 133 0.78 10.00 -5.47
CA GLU A 133 2.20 10.31 -5.64
C GLU A 133 3.14 9.14 -5.33
N GLU A 134 2.69 8.18 -4.51
CA GLU A 134 3.49 7.00 -4.14
C GLU A 134 3.49 5.91 -5.23
N LEU A 135 2.59 6.01 -6.20
CA LEU A 135 2.54 5.08 -7.33
C LEU A 135 3.69 5.32 -8.33
N GLY A 136 4.12 6.58 -8.48
CA GLY A 136 5.16 6.97 -9.40
C GLY A 136 4.68 7.12 -10.86
N GLU A 137 5.60 7.49 -11.75
CA GLU A 137 5.37 7.59 -13.19
C GLU A 137 5.75 6.26 -13.86
N LEU A 138 4.76 5.44 -14.19
CA LEU A 138 4.91 4.10 -14.74
C LEU A 138 4.03 3.96 -16.00
N ASP A 139 4.40 3.06 -16.89
CA ASP A 139 3.55 2.69 -18.03
C ASP A 139 2.29 1.93 -17.58
N ASP A 140 1.25 1.94 -18.43
CA ASP A 140 -0.06 1.38 -18.09
C ASP A 140 0.01 -0.10 -17.71
N SER A 141 0.89 -0.88 -18.32
CA SER A 141 1.04 -2.31 -18.06
C SER A 141 1.61 -2.58 -16.66
N VAL A 142 2.58 -1.77 -16.25
CA VAL A 142 3.16 -1.85 -14.89
C VAL A 142 2.17 -1.34 -13.86
N LEU A 143 1.42 -0.28 -14.16
CA LEU A 143 0.35 0.22 -13.29
C LEU A 143 -0.74 -0.84 -13.06
N GLU A 144 -1.18 -1.52 -14.11
CA GLU A 144 -2.16 -2.60 -14.00
C GLU A 144 -1.64 -3.73 -13.10
N MET A 145 -0.39 -4.14 -13.28
CA MET A 145 0.26 -5.13 -12.42
C MET A 145 0.35 -4.66 -10.96
N LEU A 146 0.75 -3.42 -10.71
CA LEU A 146 0.91 -2.89 -9.35
C LEU A 146 -0.41 -2.73 -8.61
N THR A 147 -1.49 -2.44 -9.32
CA THR A 147 -2.83 -2.28 -8.74
C THR A 147 -3.58 -3.60 -8.57
N CYS A 148 -3.04 -4.72 -9.06
CA CYS A 148 -3.56 -6.05 -8.82
C CYS A 148 -3.13 -6.59 -7.45
N GLY A 149 -4.05 -7.11 -6.65
CA GLY A 149 -3.78 -7.72 -5.33
C GLY A 149 -3.33 -9.18 -5.39
N SER A 150 -3.45 -9.84 -6.53
CA SER A 150 -3.11 -11.25 -6.72
C SER A 150 -1.67 -11.42 -7.20
N LEU A 151 -0.83 -12.12 -6.41
CA LEU A 151 0.54 -12.45 -6.82
C LEU A 151 0.59 -13.29 -8.09
N VAL A 152 -0.39 -14.19 -8.30
CA VAL A 152 -0.47 -15.03 -9.50
C VAL A 152 -0.74 -14.19 -10.73
N GLU A 153 -1.71 -13.27 -10.66
CA GLU A 153 -2.04 -12.37 -11.75
C GLU A 153 -0.93 -11.37 -12.02
N ARG A 154 -0.31 -10.79 -10.99
CA ARG A 154 0.89 -9.94 -11.13
C ARG A 154 2.00 -10.66 -11.91
N ASN A 155 2.30 -11.91 -11.53
CA ASN A 155 3.31 -12.71 -12.20
C ASN A 155 2.97 -12.95 -13.68
N TRP A 156 1.70 -13.21 -13.97
CA TRP A 156 1.24 -13.39 -15.34
C TRP A 156 1.35 -12.11 -16.18
N GLN A 157 0.98 -10.97 -15.62
CA GLN A 157 1.11 -9.66 -16.27
C GLN A 157 2.57 -9.27 -16.53
N MET A 158 3.51 -9.66 -15.66
CA MET A 158 4.96 -9.44 -15.88
C MET A 158 5.54 -10.22 -17.06
N LEU A 159 4.84 -11.27 -17.54
CA LEU A 159 5.30 -12.14 -18.64
C LEU A 159 4.73 -11.73 -20.01
N GLN A 160 3.86 -10.74 -20.07
CA GLN A 160 3.25 -10.20 -21.30
C GLN A 160 4.02 -9.00 -21.81
#